data_27153135229be8839ce0eb29f7f7bf92
#
_entry.id   27153135229be8839ce0eb29f7f7bf92
#
_cell.length_a   1.000
_cell.length_b   1.000
_cell.length_c   1.000
_cell.angle_alpha   90.00
_cell.angle_beta   90.00
_cell.angle_gamma   90.00
#
_symmetry.space_group_name_H-M   'P 1'
#
loop_
_entity.id
_entity.type
_entity.pdbx_description
1 polymer ?
#
loop_
_entity_poly.entity_id
_entity_poly.type
_entity_poly.pdbx_seq_one_letter_code
_entity_poly.pdbx_strand_id
1 'polypeptide(L)'
;MSYKEYIQNNKERFLDELFDLIKIPSVSAVSEHNNDTRNAAKFLFNQFQNLGMDNCKICETEGHPIVYAEKIIDKKLPTVLIYGHYDVQPVDPIELWGMDKRFS
;
A
#
# COMPACT_ATOMS: atom_id res chain seq x y z
N MET A 1 19.50 11.55 -14.45
CA MET A 1 19.12 10.14 -14.27
C MET A 1 17.76 9.90 -14.90
N SER A 2 17.67 8.91 -15.76
CA SER A 2 16.36 8.52 -16.31
C SER A 2 15.55 7.76 -15.26
N TYR A 3 14.21 7.73 -15.48
CA TYR A 3 13.36 6.93 -14.59
C TYR A 3 13.72 5.45 -14.62
N LYS A 4 14.20 4.95 -15.75
CA LYS A 4 14.63 3.54 -15.87
C LYS A 4 15.84 3.26 -14.99
N GLU A 5 16.81 4.14 -14.99
CA GLU A 5 18.00 4.02 -14.12
C GLU A 5 17.61 4.11 -12.65
N TYR A 6 16.70 5.00 -12.32
CA TYR A 6 16.21 5.13 -10.94
C TYR A 6 15.54 3.84 -10.48
N ILE A 7 14.67 3.26 -11.30
CA ILE A 7 14.00 1.99 -10.97
C ILE A 7 15.04 0.88 -10.79
N GLN A 8 15.99 0.77 -11.71
CA GLN A 8 17.00 -0.28 -11.65
C GLN A 8 17.87 -0.17 -10.41
N ASN A 9 18.27 1.05 -10.04
CA ASN A 9 19.12 1.29 -8.88
C ASN A 9 18.40 1.08 -7.56
N ASN A 10 17.07 1.12 -7.54
CA ASN A 10 16.26 1.00 -6.32
C ASN A 10 15.41 -0.27 -6.32
N LYS A 11 15.64 -1.18 -7.24
CA LYS A 11 14.80 -2.37 -7.43
C LYS A 11 14.66 -3.20 -6.17
N GLU A 12 15.76 -3.49 -5.49
CA GLU A 12 15.74 -4.30 -4.27
C GLU A 12 14.93 -3.61 -3.16
N ARG A 13 15.12 -2.31 -3.00
CA ARG A 13 14.35 -1.55 -2.01
C ARG A 13 12.85 -1.58 -2.32
N PHE A 14 12.50 -1.42 -3.59
CA PHE A 14 11.08 -1.48 -4.00
C PHE A 14 10.46 -2.84 -3.71
N LEU A 15 11.20 -3.92 -3.95
CA LEU A 15 10.72 -5.27 -3.66
C LEU A 15 10.57 -5.50 -2.15
N ASP A 16 11.52 -5.02 -1.35
CA ASP A 16 11.45 -5.16 0.10
C ASP A 16 10.24 -4.38 0.66
N GLU A 17 10.00 -3.19 0.17
CA GLU A 17 8.84 -2.40 0.58
C GLU A 17 7.53 -3.08 0.20
N LEU A 18 7.46 -3.69 -1.00
CA LEU A 18 6.30 -4.46 -1.42
C LEU A 18 6.08 -5.66 -0.51
N PHE A 19 7.16 -6.40 -0.21
CA PHE A 19 7.06 -7.56 0.68
C PHE A 19 6.59 -7.15 2.08
N ASP A 20 7.05 -6.03 2.60
CA ASP A 20 6.60 -5.52 3.91
C ASP A 20 5.10 -5.23 3.90
N LEU A 21 4.58 -4.66 2.82
CA LEU A 21 3.15 -4.44 2.68
C LEU A 21 2.37 -5.75 2.60
N ILE A 22 2.85 -6.70 1.78
CA ILE A 22 2.18 -7.99 1.58
C ILE A 22 2.13 -8.82 2.87
N LYS A 23 3.13 -8.69 3.73
CA LYS A 23 3.16 -9.41 5.02
C LYS A 23 2.05 -8.98 5.98
N ILE A 24 1.48 -7.81 5.78
CA ILE A 24 0.33 -7.36 6.57
C ILE A 24 -0.90 -8.10 6.03
N PRO A 25 -1.56 -8.94 6.83
CA PRO A 25 -2.71 -9.72 6.34
C PRO A 25 -3.97 -8.86 6.25
N SER A 26 -3.96 -7.91 5.34
CA SER A 26 -5.02 -6.93 5.15
C SER A 26 -6.23 -7.52 4.41
N VAL A 27 -6.78 -8.60 4.97
CA VAL A 27 -7.91 -9.33 4.41
C VAL A 27 -9.19 -8.58 4.74
N SER A 28 -9.67 -7.78 3.80
CA SER A 28 -10.77 -6.85 4.03
C SER A 28 -12.12 -7.52 4.22
N ALA A 29 -12.28 -8.74 3.72
CA ALA A 29 -13.57 -9.46 3.73
C ALA A 29 -13.89 -10.11 5.07
N VAL A 30 -12.93 -10.22 5.99
CA VAL A 30 -13.13 -10.86 7.30
C VAL A 30 -12.83 -9.89 8.43
N SER A 31 -13.77 -9.76 9.36
CA SER A 31 -13.67 -8.80 10.47
C SER A 31 -12.49 -9.07 11.41
N GLU A 32 -12.04 -10.31 11.51
CA GLU A 32 -10.86 -10.68 12.29
C GLU A 32 -9.60 -9.96 11.84
N HIS A 33 -9.55 -9.52 10.58
CA HIS A 33 -8.43 -8.79 10.00
C HIS A 33 -8.66 -7.28 9.88
N ASN A 34 -9.68 -6.73 10.55
CA ASN A 34 -9.94 -5.29 10.49
C ASN A 34 -8.75 -4.47 10.99
N ASN A 35 -8.09 -4.90 12.06
CA ASN A 35 -6.90 -4.21 12.55
C ASN A 35 -5.73 -4.33 11.57
N ASP A 36 -5.58 -5.47 10.92
CA ASP A 36 -4.55 -5.68 9.92
C ASP A 36 -4.77 -4.78 8.72
N THR A 37 -6.01 -4.66 8.27
CA THR A 37 -6.38 -3.75 7.18
C THR A 37 -6.06 -2.30 7.55
N ARG A 38 -6.36 -1.91 8.78
CA ARG A 38 -6.00 -0.58 9.28
C ARG A 38 -4.49 -0.38 9.37
N ASN A 39 -3.76 -1.41 9.75
CA ASN A 39 -2.29 -1.35 9.79
C ASN A 39 -1.70 -1.18 8.39
N ALA A 40 -2.29 -1.81 7.37
CA ALA A 40 -1.88 -1.61 5.99
C ALA A 40 -2.12 -0.16 5.55
N ALA A 41 -3.25 0.43 5.93
CA ALA A 41 -3.53 1.84 5.66
C ALA A 41 -2.47 2.75 6.31
N LYS A 42 -2.11 2.48 7.56
CA LYS A 42 -1.07 3.23 8.27
C LYS A 42 0.30 3.07 7.62
N PHE A 43 0.60 1.86 7.15
CA PHE A 43 1.85 1.60 6.42
C PHE A 43 1.94 2.51 5.20
N LEU A 44 0.90 2.56 4.38
CA LEU A 44 0.86 3.41 3.19
C LEU A 44 0.92 4.89 3.54
N PHE A 45 0.19 5.30 4.56
CA PHE A 45 0.23 6.68 5.04
C PHE A 45 1.65 7.10 5.40
N ASN A 46 2.37 6.24 6.13
CA ASN A 46 3.76 6.52 6.52
C ASN A 46 4.68 6.57 5.29
N GLN A 47 4.46 5.71 4.30
CA GLN A 47 5.23 5.74 3.05
C GLN A 47 5.02 7.05 2.32
N PHE A 48 3.80 7.54 2.22
CA PHE A 48 3.51 8.83 1.57
C PHE A 48 4.16 9.98 2.31
N GLN A 49 4.13 9.98 3.63
CA GLN A 49 4.81 11.02 4.43
C GLN A 49 6.32 10.99 4.21
N ASN A 50 6.91 9.81 4.20
CA ASN A 50 8.35 9.66 3.98
C ASN A 50 8.79 10.10 2.59
N LEU A 51 7.89 10.00 1.59
CA LEU A 51 8.12 10.49 0.24
C LEU A 51 7.99 12.02 0.13
N GLY A 52 7.56 12.70 1.19
CA GLY A 52 7.33 14.14 1.16
C GLY A 52 6.05 14.53 0.47
N MET A 53 5.07 13.64 0.40
CA MET A 53 3.75 13.99 -0.13
C MET A 53 3.04 14.98 0.81
N ASP A 54 2.16 15.76 0.23
CA ASP A 54 1.38 16.77 0.97
C ASP A 54 -0.01 16.23 1.30
N ASN A 55 -0.62 16.80 2.34
CA ASN A 55 -2.01 16.48 2.73
C ASN A 55 -2.28 14.99 2.86
N CYS A 56 -1.31 14.25 3.42
CA CYS A 56 -1.50 12.83 3.70
C CYS A 56 -2.57 12.63 4.75
N LYS A 57 -3.53 11.75 4.48
CA LYS A 57 -4.67 11.51 5.38
C LYS A 57 -5.06 10.04 5.36
N ILE A 58 -5.51 9.57 6.51
CA ILE A 58 -6.31 8.35 6.59
C ILE A 58 -7.75 8.81 6.79
N CYS A 59 -8.58 8.62 5.77
CA CYS A 59 -9.97 9.07 5.79
C CYS A 59 -10.86 7.94 6.28
N GLU A 60 -11.52 8.14 7.41
CA GLU A 60 -12.44 7.15 7.96
C GLU A 60 -13.71 7.07 7.14
N THR A 61 -14.23 5.85 7.00
CA THR A 61 -15.49 5.55 6.30
C THR A 61 -16.30 4.60 7.16
N GLU A 62 -17.51 4.27 6.73
CA GLU A 62 -18.29 3.22 7.37
C GLU A 62 -17.66 1.83 7.21
N GLY A 63 -16.80 1.67 6.20
CA GLY A 63 -16.03 0.45 5.98
C GLY A 63 -14.56 0.65 6.36
N HIS A 64 -13.68 0.19 5.49
CA HIS A 64 -12.25 0.35 5.69
C HIS A 64 -11.79 1.76 5.32
N PRO A 65 -10.72 2.26 5.96
CA PRO A 65 -10.28 3.63 5.71
C PRO A 65 -9.66 3.79 4.31
N ILE A 66 -9.73 5.02 3.81
CA ILE A 66 -9.09 5.42 2.54
C ILE A 66 -7.82 6.19 2.88
N VAL A 67 -6.72 5.86 2.20
CA VAL A 67 -5.48 6.60 2.33
C VAL A 67 -5.38 7.58 1.17
N TYR A 68 -5.18 8.85 1.49
CA TYR A 68 -5.09 9.94 0.52
C TYR A 68 -3.77 10.68 0.70
N ALA A 69 -3.17 11.06 -0.40
CA ALA A 69 -2.00 11.94 -0.42
C ALA A 69 -1.96 12.69 -1.74
N GLU A 70 -1.31 13.85 -1.76
CA GLU A 70 -1.17 14.61 -2.99
C GLU A 70 0.21 15.26 -3.07
N LYS A 71 0.62 15.59 -4.28
CA LYS A 71 1.83 16.37 -4.54
C LYS A 71 1.53 17.29 -5.72
N ILE A 72 1.16 18.52 -5.41
CA ILE A 72 0.87 19.54 -6.43
C ILE A 72 2.09 20.46 -6.49
N ILE A 73 2.83 20.35 -7.58
CA ILE A 73 4.04 21.16 -7.80
C ILE A 73 3.66 22.53 -8.35
N ASP A 74 2.80 22.53 -9.37
CA ASP A 74 2.34 23.74 -10.05
C ASP A 74 0.91 23.50 -10.53
N LYS A 75 -0.02 24.36 -10.10
CA LYS A 75 -1.44 24.23 -10.45
C LYS A 75 -1.70 24.37 -11.95
N LYS A 76 -0.74 24.93 -12.70
CA LYS A 76 -0.83 25.08 -14.14
C LYS A 76 -0.47 23.81 -14.89
N LEU A 77 0.20 22.86 -14.24
CA LEU A 77 0.58 21.59 -14.83
C LEU A 77 -0.55 20.57 -14.72
N PRO A 78 -0.62 19.61 -15.63
CA PRO A 78 -1.58 18.52 -15.50
C PRO A 78 -1.39 17.75 -14.20
N THR A 79 -2.48 17.28 -13.64
CA THR A 79 -2.49 16.45 -12.43
C THR A 79 -2.82 15.02 -12.80
N VAL A 80 -2.03 14.08 -12.30
CA VAL A 80 -2.26 12.64 -12.49
C VAL A 80 -2.91 12.09 -11.23
N LEU A 81 -4.05 11.44 -11.41
CA LEU A 81 -4.71 10.72 -10.33
C LEU A 81 -4.29 9.25 -10.39
N ILE A 82 -3.72 8.76 -9.28
CA ILE A 82 -3.33 7.35 -9.16
C ILE A 82 -4.29 6.69 -8.17
N TYR A 83 -4.87 5.59 -8.58
CA TYR A 83 -5.79 4.80 -7.76
C TYR A 83 -5.25 3.39 -7.61
N GLY A 84 -5.37 2.83 -6.41
CA GLY A 84 -5.06 1.44 -6.12
C GLY A 84 -5.77 0.98 -4.88
N HIS A 85 -5.69 -0.30 -4.58
CA HIS A 85 -6.23 -0.84 -3.34
C HIS A 85 -5.13 -1.53 -2.54
N TYR A 86 -5.29 -1.58 -1.23
CA TYR A 86 -4.27 -2.15 -0.33
C TYR A 86 -4.73 -3.43 0.37
N ASP A 87 -5.95 -3.87 0.11
CA ASP A 87 -6.47 -5.10 0.69
C ASP A 87 -6.10 -6.31 -0.16
N VAL A 88 -6.23 -7.48 0.45
CA VAL A 88 -5.99 -8.75 -0.20
C VAL A 88 -7.17 -9.68 0.05
N GLN A 89 -7.27 -10.71 -0.77
CA GLN A 89 -8.27 -11.76 -0.61
C GLN A 89 -7.78 -12.80 0.39
N PRO A 90 -8.70 -13.57 1.01
CA PRO A 90 -8.31 -14.73 1.80
C PRO A 90 -7.52 -15.73 0.95
N VAL A 91 -6.58 -16.42 1.60
CA VAL A 91 -5.80 -17.46 0.94
C VAL A 91 -6.72 -18.63 0.61
N ASP A 92 -6.77 -19.03 -0.66
CA ASP A 92 -7.65 -20.10 -1.12
C ASP A 92 -7.11 -20.75 -2.40
N PRO A 93 -7.07 -22.07 -2.49
CA PRO A 93 -7.28 -23.04 -1.42
C PRO A 93 -6.03 -23.14 -0.52
N ILE A 94 -6.23 -23.06 0.78
CA ILE A 94 -5.14 -22.96 1.74
C ILE A 94 -4.23 -24.22 1.72
N GLU A 95 -4.83 -25.39 1.49
CA GLU A 95 -4.11 -26.68 1.51
C GLU A 95 -3.14 -26.87 0.35
N LEU A 96 -3.29 -26.08 -0.72
CA LEU A 96 -2.39 -26.19 -1.90
C LEU A 96 -1.18 -25.28 -1.80
N TRP A 97 -1.09 -24.42 -0.80
CA TRP A 97 0.06 -23.55 -0.62
C TRP A 97 1.19 -24.31 0.06
N GLY A 98 2.38 -24.27 -0.53
CA GLY A 98 3.54 -25.00 -0.03
C GLY A 98 4.36 -24.26 1.04
N MET A 99 3.94 -23.05 1.42
CA MET A 99 4.61 -22.22 2.41
C MET A 99 3.59 -21.60 3.33
N ASP A 100 4.04 -20.76 4.28
CA ASP A 100 3.14 -20.03 5.16
C ASP A 100 2.19 -19.16 4.33
N LYS A 101 0.90 -19.28 4.61
CA LYS A 101 -0.18 -18.66 3.85
C LYS A 101 -0.25 -17.14 4.05
N ARG A 102 0.52 -16.60 4.98
CA ARG A 102 0.54 -15.16 5.29
C ARG A 102 1.78 -14.49 4.74
N PHE A 103 2.50 -15.14 3.83
CA PHE A 103 3.68 -14.59 3.17
C PHE A 103 4.84 -14.30 4.12
N SER A 104 4.91 -15.00 5.21
CA SER A 104 5.99 -14.85 6.17
C SER A 104 7.19 -15.71 5.83
#